data_025bf5bd03b3a5e8b3b35903b0d65054
#
_entry.id   025bf5bd03b3a5e8b3b35903b0d65054
#
_cell.length_a   1.000
_cell.length_b   1.000
_cell.length_c   1.000
_cell.angle_alpha   90.00
_cell.angle_beta   90.00
_cell.angle_gamma   90.00
#
_symmetry.space_group_name_H-M   'P 1'
#
loop_
_entity.id
_entity.type
_entity.pdbx_description
1 polymer ?
#
loop_
_entity_poly.entity_id
_entity_poly.type
_entity_poly.pdbx_seq_one_letter_code
_entity_poly.pdbx_strand_id
1 'polypeptide(L)'
;LVFRQYKVADAKFDAALDSGTLRITRLSGNAWGGSIDASGIAEAKSKRISVKLVANGVNANALLEDVTGKDLLEGTGRISADLSTSGASLGALRSNLAGAAALQLRDGAVKGVNLARALRQAKAALSMKQDAITKASTTEKTDFSELTASARIEGGVARSDDLDLRSPF
;
A
#
# COMPACT_ATOMS: atom_id res chain seq x y z
N LEU A 1 -8.92 18.58 -6.40
CA LEU A 1 -8.23 18.49 -5.11
C LEU A 1 -6.75 18.22 -5.38
N VAL A 2 -5.86 19.05 -4.88
CA VAL A 2 -4.42 18.84 -5.04
C VAL A 2 -3.92 18.31 -3.71
N PHE A 3 -3.46 17.07 -3.70
CA PHE A 3 -2.74 16.52 -2.55
C PHE A 3 -1.27 16.42 -2.96
N ARG A 4 -0.43 17.27 -2.36
CA ARG A 4 0.98 17.49 -2.76
C ARG A 4 1.09 17.96 -4.23
N GLN A 5 1.49 17.11 -5.15
CA GLN A 5 1.61 17.44 -6.59
C GLN A 5 0.63 16.67 -7.49
N TYR A 6 -0.25 15.85 -6.92
CA TYR A 6 -1.16 15.01 -7.69
C TYR A 6 -2.52 15.68 -7.86
N LYS A 7 -3.01 15.64 -9.10
CA LYS A 7 -4.33 16.15 -9.47
C LYS A 7 -5.28 14.97 -9.57
N VAL A 8 -6.36 15.00 -8.80
CA VAL A 8 -7.50 14.12 -9.03
C VAL A 8 -8.36 14.79 -10.09
N ALA A 9 -8.43 14.19 -11.27
CA ALA A 9 -9.33 14.63 -12.34
C ALA A 9 -10.72 14.02 -12.13
N ASP A 10 -11.75 14.70 -12.65
CA ASP A 10 -13.15 14.27 -12.59
C ASP A 10 -13.63 13.90 -11.17
N ALA A 11 -13.13 14.63 -10.17
CA ALA A 11 -13.43 14.36 -8.78
C ALA A 11 -14.92 14.58 -8.46
N LYS A 12 -15.56 13.55 -7.91
CA LYS A 12 -16.88 13.62 -7.30
C LYS A 12 -16.72 13.43 -5.80
N PHE A 13 -17.33 14.30 -5.02
CA PHE A 13 -17.19 14.31 -3.58
C PHE A 13 -18.53 14.59 -2.91
N ASP A 14 -18.98 13.63 -2.11
CA ASP A 14 -20.18 13.74 -1.28
C ASP A 14 -19.79 13.53 0.18
N ALA A 15 -20.00 14.55 0.99
CA ALA A 15 -19.69 14.50 2.41
C ALA A 15 -20.74 15.24 3.25
N ALA A 16 -20.93 14.78 4.46
CA ALA A 16 -21.75 15.41 5.48
C ALA A 16 -20.97 15.55 6.78
N LEU A 17 -21.15 16.69 7.45
CA LEU A 17 -20.62 16.92 8.78
C LEU A 17 -21.80 17.15 9.73
N ASP A 18 -21.94 16.25 10.70
CA ASP A 18 -22.97 16.35 11.73
C ASP A 18 -22.40 15.96 13.09
N SER A 19 -22.70 16.77 14.11
CA SER A 19 -22.38 16.51 15.52
C SER A 19 -20.94 16.04 15.78
N GLY A 20 -19.96 16.61 15.03
CA GLY A 20 -18.54 16.25 15.13
C GLY A 20 -18.15 14.97 14.39
N THR A 21 -19.03 14.45 13.54
CA THR A 21 -18.78 13.31 12.66
C THR A 21 -18.74 13.78 11.21
N LEU A 22 -17.59 13.67 10.57
CA LEU A 22 -17.44 13.83 9.13
C LEU A 22 -17.64 12.47 8.45
N ARG A 23 -18.62 12.40 7.59
CA ARG A 23 -18.91 11.21 6.77
C ARG A 23 -18.68 11.55 5.31
N ILE A 24 -17.74 10.87 4.69
CA ILE A 24 -17.49 10.92 3.25
C ILE A 24 -18.16 9.69 2.66
N THR A 25 -19.30 9.88 1.99
CA THR A 25 -20.05 8.78 1.38
C THR A 25 -19.48 8.39 0.02
N ARG A 26 -18.91 9.36 -0.67
CA ARG A 26 -18.23 9.15 -1.96
C ARG A 26 -17.09 10.14 -2.13
N LEU A 27 -15.95 9.61 -2.49
CA LEU A 27 -14.86 10.32 -3.14
C LEU A 27 -14.44 9.46 -4.32
N SER A 28 -14.67 9.92 -5.55
CA SER A 28 -14.25 9.19 -6.75
C SER A 28 -13.58 10.13 -7.74
N GLY A 29 -12.71 9.60 -8.59
CA GLY A 29 -12.01 10.37 -9.59
C GLY A 29 -10.90 9.57 -10.25
N ASN A 30 -10.08 10.25 -11.05
CA ASN A 30 -8.92 9.66 -11.70
C ASN A 30 -7.65 10.18 -11.07
N ALA A 31 -6.77 9.27 -10.64
CA ALA A 31 -5.46 9.57 -10.07
C ALA A 31 -4.48 8.42 -10.34
N TRP A 32 -3.21 8.72 -10.36
CA TRP A 32 -2.11 7.74 -10.59
C TRP A 32 -2.29 6.88 -11.84
N GLY A 33 -2.92 7.44 -12.89
CA GLY A 33 -3.16 6.74 -14.16
C GLY A 33 -4.39 5.84 -14.19
N GLY A 34 -5.13 5.72 -13.10
CA GLY A 34 -6.33 4.89 -12.99
C GLY A 34 -7.48 5.61 -12.29
N SER A 35 -8.51 4.85 -11.91
CA SER A 35 -9.66 5.35 -11.16
C SER A 35 -9.54 5.04 -9.67
N ILE A 36 -10.06 5.93 -8.85
CA ILE A 36 -10.15 5.77 -7.40
C ILE A 36 -11.58 5.93 -6.93
N ASP A 37 -11.98 5.10 -5.97
CA ASP A 37 -13.21 5.20 -5.21
C ASP A 37 -12.89 5.06 -3.74
N ALA A 38 -13.33 6.02 -2.93
CA ALA A 38 -13.10 6.00 -1.50
C ALA A 38 -14.34 6.46 -0.73
N SER A 39 -14.44 5.99 0.49
CA SER A 39 -15.39 6.48 1.49
C SER A 39 -14.73 6.46 2.87
N GLY A 40 -15.31 7.18 3.83
CA GLY A 40 -14.70 7.21 5.15
C GLY A 40 -15.57 7.94 6.18
N ILE A 41 -15.20 7.73 7.43
CA ILE A 41 -15.80 8.38 8.58
C ILE A 41 -14.70 8.87 9.49
N ALA A 42 -14.81 10.11 9.96
CA ALA A 42 -13.95 10.64 11.00
C ALA A 42 -14.82 11.20 12.14
N GLU A 43 -14.62 10.69 13.34
CA GLU A 43 -15.35 11.08 14.55
C GLU A 43 -14.44 11.86 15.50
N ALA A 44 -14.74 13.11 15.74
CA ALA A 44 -13.93 13.98 16.60
C ALA A 44 -13.91 13.51 18.06
N LYS A 45 -15.05 13.05 18.57
CA LYS A 45 -15.20 12.62 19.98
C LYS A 45 -14.39 11.38 20.31
N SER A 46 -14.48 10.36 19.48
CA SER A 46 -13.75 9.09 19.64
C SER A 46 -12.34 9.15 19.06
N LYS A 47 -12.01 10.21 18.31
CA LYS A 47 -10.78 10.35 17.52
C LYS A 47 -10.55 9.15 16.59
N ARG A 48 -11.64 8.55 16.11
CA ARG A 48 -11.62 7.39 15.21
C ARG A 48 -11.73 7.86 13.77
N ILE A 49 -10.97 7.21 12.92
CA ILE A 49 -10.99 7.38 11.47
C ILE A 49 -11.13 6.01 10.84
N SER A 50 -12.03 5.88 9.88
CA SER A 50 -12.19 4.69 9.04
C SER A 50 -12.19 5.10 7.59
N VAL A 51 -11.48 4.37 6.74
CA VAL A 51 -11.35 4.65 5.31
C VAL A 51 -11.44 3.35 4.53
N LYS A 52 -12.26 3.35 3.48
CA LYS A 52 -12.28 2.32 2.44
C LYS A 52 -11.81 2.95 1.14
N LEU A 53 -10.90 2.28 0.47
CA LEU A 53 -10.31 2.71 -0.80
C LEU A 53 -10.30 1.54 -1.77
N VAL A 54 -10.68 1.81 -3.00
CA VAL A 54 -10.44 0.93 -4.15
C VAL A 54 -9.84 1.77 -5.26
N ALA A 55 -8.70 1.35 -5.76
CA ALA A 55 -8.00 1.98 -6.88
C ALA A 55 -7.82 0.93 -7.99
N ASN A 56 -8.27 1.23 -9.20
CA ASN A 56 -8.21 0.31 -10.33
C ASN A 56 -7.34 0.89 -11.44
N GLY A 57 -6.44 0.07 -11.99
CA GLY A 57 -5.55 0.47 -13.08
C GLY A 57 -4.53 1.55 -12.68
N VAL A 58 -4.26 1.69 -11.39
CA VAL A 58 -3.33 2.71 -10.89
C VAL A 58 -1.88 2.27 -11.00
N ASN A 59 -0.98 3.22 -11.20
CA ASN A 59 0.44 3.02 -11.05
C ASN A 59 0.80 2.93 -9.56
N ALA A 60 1.25 1.76 -9.14
CA ALA A 60 1.54 1.48 -7.73
C ALA A 60 2.69 2.33 -7.18
N ASN A 61 3.71 2.62 -8.00
CA ASN A 61 4.82 3.47 -7.61
C ASN A 61 4.33 4.89 -7.27
N ALA A 62 3.59 5.50 -8.19
CA ALA A 62 3.09 6.85 -8.01
C ALA A 62 2.19 6.98 -6.75
N LEU A 63 1.33 5.97 -6.52
CA LEU A 63 0.49 5.92 -5.32
C LEU A 63 1.32 5.77 -4.04
N LEU A 64 2.28 4.83 -4.02
CA LEU A 64 3.10 4.58 -2.83
C LEU A 64 4.03 5.74 -2.50
N GLU A 65 4.66 6.33 -3.51
CA GLU A 65 5.52 7.50 -3.35
C GLU A 65 4.72 8.67 -2.74
N ASP A 66 3.51 8.88 -3.22
CA ASP A 66 2.63 9.95 -2.73
C ASP A 66 2.18 9.71 -1.27
N VAL A 67 1.80 8.49 -0.93
CA VAL A 67 1.29 8.14 0.41
C VAL A 67 2.41 7.94 1.43
N THR A 68 3.51 7.30 1.05
CA THR A 68 4.56 6.87 1.98
C THR A 68 5.89 7.60 1.79
N GLY A 69 6.08 8.28 0.66
CA GLY A 69 7.37 8.88 0.26
C GLY A 69 8.42 7.83 -0.14
N LYS A 70 8.01 6.59 -0.44
CA LYS A 70 8.91 5.49 -0.75
C LYS A 70 8.66 4.93 -2.14
N ASP A 71 9.71 4.73 -2.89
CA ASP A 71 9.74 4.10 -4.20
C ASP A 71 10.17 2.63 -4.04
N LEU A 72 9.23 1.76 -3.69
CA LEU A 72 9.49 0.35 -3.37
C LEU A 72 8.87 -0.64 -4.36
N LEU A 73 7.85 -0.21 -5.12
CA LEU A 73 7.03 -1.13 -5.90
C LEU A 73 6.61 -0.46 -7.21
N GLU A 74 6.98 -1.05 -8.32
CA GLU A 74 6.50 -0.71 -9.66
C GLU A 74 5.38 -1.65 -10.08
N GLY A 75 4.59 -1.23 -11.05
CA GLY A 75 3.52 -2.03 -11.65
C GLY A 75 2.21 -1.28 -11.72
N THR A 76 1.28 -1.83 -12.48
CA THR A 76 -0.06 -1.26 -12.67
C THR A 76 -1.11 -2.27 -12.29
N GLY A 77 -2.17 -1.85 -11.61
CA GLY A 77 -3.23 -2.78 -11.25
C GLY A 77 -4.22 -2.25 -10.24
N ARG A 78 -4.75 -3.17 -9.44
CA ARG A 78 -5.77 -2.90 -8.43
C ARG A 78 -5.14 -2.90 -7.04
N ILE A 79 -5.51 -1.90 -6.27
CA ILE A 79 -5.16 -1.79 -4.84
C ILE A 79 -6.46 -1.50 -4.08
N SER A 80 -6.67 -2.19 -2.97
CA SER A 80 -7.81 -1.94 -2.09
C SER A 80 -7.35 -1.91 -0.63
N ALA A 81 -8.05 -1.11 0.18
CA ALA A 81 -7.80 -1.01 1.60
C ALA A 81 -9.10 -0.72 2.36
N ASP A 82 -9.27 -1.36 3.49
CA ASP A 82 -10.31 -1.09 4.48
C ASP A 82 -9.61 -0.93 5.83
N LEU A 83 -9.42 0.30 6.25
CA LEU A 83 -8.55 0.65 7.36
C LEU A 83 -9.32 1.44 8.41
N SER A 84 -8.99 1.21 9.65
CA SER A 84 -9.46 2.01 10.77
C SER A 84 -8.34 2.31 11.75
N THR A 85 -8.42 3.45 12.38
CA THR A 85 -7.48 3.84 13.44
C THR A 85 -8.13 4.80 14.41
N SER A 86 -7.49 5.02 15.54
CA SER A 86 -7.90 6.03 16.52
C SER A 86 -6.71 6.60 17.25
N GLY A 87 -6.77 7.87 17.62
CA GLY A 87 -5.71 8.49 18.38
C GLY A 87 -5.65 10.01 18.26
N ALA A 88 -4.99 10.63 19.23
CA ALA A 88 -4.81 12.08 19.29
C ALA A 88 -3.49 12.56 18.67
N SER A 89 -2.61 11.67 18.26
CA SER A 89 -1.31 11.97 17.66
C SER A 89 -1.02 11.05 16.48
N LEU A 90 -0.12 11.47 15.59
CA LEU A 90 0.31 10.62 14.46
C LEU A 90 0.90 9.29 14.92
N GLY A 91 1.61 9.27 16.05
CA GLY A 91 2.13 8.04 16.65
C GLY A 91 1.01 7.10 17.08
N ALA A 92 -0.01 7.62 17.78
CA ALA A 92 -1.16 6.83 18.19
C ALA A 92 -1.98 6.33 16.98
N LEU A 93 -2.16 7.16 15.95
CA LEU A 93 -2.84 6.75 14.71
C LEU A 93 -2.09 5.62 14.00
N ARG A 94 -0.76 5.64 13.99
CA ARG A 94 0.05 4.56 13.41
C ARG A 94 -0.02 3.27 14.21
N SER A 95 0.16 3.35 15.53
CA SER A 95 0.15 2.16 16.41
C SER A 95 -1.23 1.53 16.57
N ASN A 96 -2.31 2.27 16.32
CA ASN A 96 -3.69 1.76 16.38
C ASN A 96 -4.26 1.44 14.98
N LEU A 97 -3.44 1.51 13.93
CA LEU A 97 -3.90 1.19 12.59
C LEU A 97 -4.24 -0.30 12.49
N ALA A 98 -5.46 -0.58 12.05
CA ALA A 98 -5.99 -1.91 11.87
C ALA A 98 -6.84 -2.00 10.61
N GLY A 99 -6.97 -3.21 10.05
CA GLY A 99 -7.79 -3.47 8.88
C GLY A 99 -7.18 -4.47 7.92
N ALA A 100 -7.53 -4.32 6.64
CA ALA A 100 -7.03 -5.17 5.58
C ALA A 100 -6.68 -4.35 4.34
N ALA A 101 -5.69 -4.83 3.61
CA ALA A 101 -5.33 -4.30 2.30
C ALA A 101 -5.07 -5.45 1.34
N ALA A 102 -5.31 -5.24 0.05
CA ALA A 102 -4.98 -6.19 -0.99
C ALA A 102 -4.46 -5.47 -2.22
N LEU A 103 -3.58 -6.14 -2.95
CA LEU A 103 -3.03 -5.65 -4.21
C LEU A 103 -3.00 -6.77 -5.25
N GLN A 104 -3.20 -6.37 -6.49
CA GLN A 104 -3.01 -7.20 -7.68
C GLN A 104 -2.38 -6.32 -8.74
N LEU A 105 -1.10 -6.53 -8.98
CA LEU A 105 -0.29 -5.73 -9.90
C LEU A 105 0.23 -6.60 -11.03
N ARG A 106 0.50 -5.96 -12.16
CA ARG A 106 1.08 -6.58 -13.36
C ARG A 106 2.24 -5.74 -13.86
N ASP A 107 3.16 -6.42 -14.54
CA ASP A 107 4.28 -5.81 -15.28
C ASP A 107 5.05 -4.82 -14.43
N GLY A 108 5.63 -5.30 -13.34
CA GLY A 108 6.28 -4.45 -12.37
C GLY A 108 7.56 -5.03 -11.77
N ALA A 109 8.02 -4.36 -10.72
CA ALA A 109 9.20 -4.78 -9.97
C ALA A 109 9.11 -4.41 -8.48
N VAL A 110 9.65 -5.25 -7.62
CA VAL A 110 9.89 -4.93 -6.21
C VAL A 110 11.33 -4.41 -6.10
N LYS A 111 11.50 -3.18 -5.63
CA LYS A 111 12.80 -2.52 -5.45
C LYS A 111 13.39 -2.81 -4.08
N GLY A 112 14.72 -2.86 -4.01
CA GLY A 112 15.45 -3.12 -2.77
C GLY A 112 15.48 -4.60 -2.35
N VAL A 113 14.94 -5.49 -3.17
CA VAL A 113 14.94 -6.95 -2.93
C VAL A 113 15.37 -7.67 -4.20
N ASN A 114 16.45 -8.44 -4.09
CA ASN A 114 16.83 -9.39 -5.12
C ASN A 114 16.46 -10.80 -4.65
N LEU A 115 15.28 -11.27 -5.04
CA LEU A 115 14.75 -12.55 -4.60
C LEU A 115 15.65 -13.71 -5.04
N ALA A 116 16.24 -13.65 -6.24
CA ALA A 116 17.15 -14.67 -6.74
C ALA A 116 18.44 -14.74 -5.89
N ARG A 117 18.91 -13.61 -5.39
CA ARG A 117 20.06 -13.54 -4.47
C ARG A 117 19.68 -14.05 -3.08
N ALA A 118 18.51 -13.64 -2.55
CA ALA A 118 18.00 -14.10 -1.26
C ALA A 118 17.80 -15.63 -1.23
N LEU A 119 17.27 -16.21 -2.30
CA LEU A 119 17.13 -17.66 -2.45
C LEU A 119 18.49 -18.38 -2.54
N ARG A 120 19.47 -17.81 -3.27
CA ARG A 120 20.83 -18.38 -3.32
C ARG A 120 21.51 -18.33 -1.95
N GLN A 121 21.34 -17.25 -1.20
CA GLN A 121 21.90 -17.11 0.16
C GLN A 121 21.23 -18.08 1.14
N ALA A 122 19.91 -18.24 1.08
CA ALA A 122 19.19 -19.23 1.88
C ALA A 122 19.66 -20.66 1.55
N LYS A 123 19.88 -20.99 0.28
CA LYS A 123 20.41 -22.28 -0.16
C LYS A 123 21.86 -22.49 0.29
N ALA A 124 22.68 -21.44 0.28
CA ALA A 124 24.06 -21.47 0.77
C ALA A 124 24.13 -21.65 2.30
N ALA A 125 23.23 -20.99 3.04
CA ALA A 125 23.12 -21.14 4.50
C ALA A 125 22.72 -22.56 4.92
N LEU A 126 21.82 -23.20 4.15
CA LEU A 126 21.45 -24.62 4.35
C LEU A 126 22.60 -25.58 4.04
N SER A 127 23.58 -25.18 3.23
CA SER A 127 24.76 -26.00 2.87
C SER A 127 25.99 -25.72 3.73
N MET A 128 25.85 -25.05 4.88
CA MET A 128 26.94 -24.73 5.85
C MET A 128 28.12 -23.93 5.27
N LYS A 129 27.92 -23.18 4.21
CA LYS A 129 28.92 -22.21 3.73
C LYS A 129 28.51 -20.82 4.18
N GLN A 130 29.18 -20.35 5.22
CA GLN A 130 28.97 -19.04 5.84
C GLN A 130 29.66 -17.97 5.00
N ASP A 131 28.95 -17.41 4.02
CA ASP A 131 29.35 -16.19 3.36
C ASP A 131 28.43 -15.05 3.77
N ALA A 132 29.06 -13.92 4.09
CA ALA A 132 28.49 -12.77 4.75
C ALA A 132 27.16 -12.29 4.12
N ILE A 133 26.18 -12.04 4.98
CA ILE A 133 24.93 -11.34 4.65
C ILE A 133 25.30 -9.90 4.24
N THR A 134 25.42 -9.67 2.96
CA THR A 134 25.61 -8.31 2.42
C THR A 134 24.24 -7.64 2.34
N LYS A 135 24.11 -6.44 2.90
CA LYS A 135 22.90 -5.62 2.79
C LYS A 135 22.48 -5.48 1.33
N ALA A 136 21.20 -5.69 1.04
CA ALA A 136 20.64 -5.46 -0.28
C ALA A 136 20.88 -4.00 -0.71
N SER A 137 21.40 -3.80 -1.91
CA SER A 137 21.55 -2.48 -2.51
C SER A 137 20.19 -1.97 -2.96
N THR A 138 19.89 -0.69 -2.79
CA THR A 138 18.66 -0.05 -3.26
C THR A 138 18.48 -0.08 -4.79
N THR A 139 19.55 -0.44 -5.52
CA THR A 139 19.54 -0.65 -6.98
C THR A 139 19.09 -2.06 -7.41
N GLU A 140 18.98 -2.99 -6.46
CA GLU A 140 18.50 -4.34 -6.77
C GLU A 140 16.97 -4.34 -6.90
N LYS A 141 16.46 -4.99 -7.94
CA LYS A 141 15.02 -5.16 -8.17
C LYS A 141 14.70 -6.59 -8.56
N THR A 142 13.48 -7.00 -8.27
CA THR A 142 12.91 -8.27 -8.72
C THR A 142 11.73 -7.95 -9.62
N ASP A 143 11.86 -8.21 -10.91
CA ASP A 143 10.80 -8.04 -11.89
C ASP A 143 9.74 -9.15 -11.73
N PHE A 144 8.48 -8.79 -11.96
CA PHE A 144 7.36 -9.72 -11.97
C PHE A 144 6.40 -9.44 -13.13
N SER A 145 5.76 -10.50 -13.63
CA SER A 145 4.63 -10.40 -14.55
C SER A 145 3.32 -10.20 -13.79
N GLU A 146 3.19 -10.83 -12.62
CA GLU A 146 2.04 -10.68 -11.73
C GLU A 146 2.50 -10.72 -10.28
N LEU A 147 1.94 -9.85 -9.46
CA LEU A 147 2.10 -9.82 -8.00
C LEU A 147 0.73 -9.69 -7.36
N THR A 148 0.36 -10.66 -6.55
CA THR A 148 -0.85 -10.62 -5.74
C THR A 148 -0.50 -10.80 -4.27
N ALA A 149 -1.16 -10.06 -3.41
CA ALA A 149 -1.03 -10.20 -1.96
C ALA A 149 -2.26 -9.62 -1.27
N SER A 150 -2.65 -10.20 -0.15
CA SER A 150 -3.47 -9.54 0.84
C SER A 150 -2.70 -9.39 2.15
N ALA A 151 -3.05 -8.39 2.94
CA ALA A 151 -2.42 -8.15 4.22
C ALA A 151 -3.47 -7.81 5.28
N ARG A 152 -3.32 -8.41 6.45
CA ARG A 152 -4.02 -7.99 7.66
C ARG A 152 -3.13 -7.01 8.42
N ILE A 153 -3.72 -5.93 8.88
CA ILE A 153 -3.02 -4.86 9.59
C ILE A 153 -3.56 -4.83 11.02
N GLU A 154 -2.68 -4.98 11.98
CA GLU A 154 -2.98 -4.92 13.41
C GLU A 154 -1.85 -4.18 14.13
N GLY A 155 -2.20 -3.18 14.95
CA GLY A 155 -1.21 -2.37 15.67
C GLY A 155 -0.21 -1.66 14.76
N GLY A 156 -0.61 -1.28 13.54
CA GLY A 156 0.26 -0.66 12.56
C GLY A 156 1.24 -1.62 11.84
N VAL A 157 1.12 -2.92 12.08
CA VAL A 157 1.95 -3.95 11.44
C VAL A 157 1.12 -4.71 10.42
N ALA A 158 1.55 -4.70 9.16
CA ALA A 158 0.95 -5.49 8.09
C ALA A 158 1.58 -6.89 8.05
N ARG A 159 0.75 -7.93 7.97
CA ARG A 159 1.14 -9.32 7.78
C ARG A 159 0.42 -9.89 6.58
N SER A 160 1.15 -10.61 5.75
CA SER A 160 0.66 -11.32 4.57
C SER A 160 1.17 -12.75 4.62
N ASP A 161 0.32 -13.70 4.26
CA ASP A 161 0.62 -15.14 4.14
C ASP A 161 0.27 -15.70 2.75
N ASP A 162 -0.24 -14.86 1.85
CA ASP A 162 -0.72 -15.21 0.52
C ASP A 162 0.01 -14.47 -0.62
N LEU A 163 1.23 -13.97 -0.35
CA LEU A 163 2.01 -13.26 -1.37
C LEU A 163 2.43 -14.23 -2.47
N ASP A 164 1.90 -14.02 -3.67
CA ASP A 164 2.26 -14.74 -4.90
C ASP A 164 2.93 -13.77 -5.88
N LEU A 165 4.15 -14.10 -6.26
CA LEU A 165 4.95 -13.34 -7.23
C LEU A 165 5.35 -14.27 -8.38
N ARG A 166 4.89 -13.95 -9.58
CA ARG A 166 5.22 -14.66 -10.79
C ARG A 166 6.28 -13.92 -11.57
N SER A 167 7.38 -14.62 -11.85
CA SER A 167 8.44 -14.10 -12.72
C SER A 167 7.97 -14.08 -14.17
N PRO A 168 8.45 -13.12 -14.98
CA PRO A 168 8.19 -13.11 -16.42
C PRO A 168 8.92 -14.24 -17.18
N PHE A 169 9.77 -15.04 -16.52
CA PHE A 169 10.55 -16.14 -17.11
C PHE A 169 10.29 -17.47 -16.42
#